data_9c102f57bd93fac1bc67956670758f19
#
_entry.id   9c102f57bd93fac1bc67956670758f19
#
_cell.length_a   1.000
_cell.length_b   1.000
_cell.length_c   1.000
_cell.angle_alpha   90.00
_cell.angle_beta   90.00
_cell.angle_gamma   90.00
#
_symmetry.space_group_name_H-M   'P 1'
#
loop_
_entity.id
_entity.type
_entity.pdbx_description
1 polymer ?
#
loop_
_entity_poly.entity_id
_entity_poly.type
_entity_poly.pdbx_seq_one_letter_code
_entity_poly.pdbx_strand_id
1 'polypeptide(L)'
;ASDVYKRQPKATRRIGELNRAIKALGTPNIGAIEEYDRVNGRYTYLSDQRADVEQAKGELTGVIDQLTRQMTEIFARQFKLLNDSFQETFLELFGGGKARLELEDEKDILNCGIEIKVQPPGKQLKTITLLSGGEKAFVAIALYFAILKVHPTPFCVMDEIEAALDEANVVRYARYMRRIAGKTQFIVITHRRGTMEEADVLYGVTMQERGVSRILTINLNDMAKELNIK
;
A
#
# COMPACT_ATOMS: atom_id res chain seq x y z
N ALA A 1 80.07 -58.94 15.45
CA ALA A 1 80.47 -58.35 14.12
C ALA A 1 79.52 -58.84 12.98
N SER A 2 79.00 -60.07 13.03
CA SER A 2 78.26 -60.65 11.95
C SER A 2 76.87 -60.03 11.67
N ASP A 3 76.25 -59.41 12.67
CA ASP A 3 74.88 -58.86 12.53
C ASP A 3 74.85 -57.47 11.92
N VAL A 4 75.95 -56.66 12.12
CA VAL A 4 76.12 -55.36 11.54
C VAL A 4 76.27 -55.44 10.01
N TYR A 5 77.09 -56.46 9.56
CA TYR A 5 77.36 -56.66 8.14
C TYR A 5 76.09 -57.17 7.37
N LYS A 6 75.16 -57.90 8.01
CA LYS A 6 73.89 -58.30 7.38
C LYS A 6 72.86 -57.18 7.27
N ARG A 7 72.96 -56.17 8.12
CA ARG A 7 72.05 -54.99 8.10
C ARG A 7 72.44 -53.95 7.07
N GLN A 8 73.80 -53.83 6.78
CA GLN A 8 74.28 -52.85 5.81
C GLN A 8 73.65 -52.94 4.43
N PRO A 9 73.50 -54.10 3.76
CA PRO A 9 72.92 -54.19 2.43
C PRO A 9 71.46 -53.76 2.43
N LYS A 10 70.69 -54.09 3.48
CA LYS A 10 69.31 -53.67 3.64
C LYS A 10 69.15 -52.19 3.84
N ALA A 11 70.06 -51.58 4.66
CA ALA A 11 70.08 -50.14 4.90
C ALA A 11 70.44 -49.37 3.62
N THR A 12 71.47 -49.80 2.90
CA THR A 12 71.92 -49.18 1.64
C THR A 12 70.80 -49.26 0.56
N ARG A 13 70.12 -50.38 0.46
CA ARG A 13 68.98 -50.53 -0.44
C ARG A 13 67.84 -49.58 -0.10
N ARG A 14 67.50 -49.48 1.18
CA ARG A 14 66.48 -48.56 1.68
C ARG A 14 66.80 -47.08 1.46
N ILE A 15 68.06 -46.70 1.69
CA ILE A 15 68.54 -45.34 1.37
C ILE A 15 68.43 -45.05 -0.13
N GLY A 16 68.76 -46.02 -0.97
CA GLY A 16 68.62 -45.89 -2.42
C GLY A 16 67.18 -45.77 -2.90
N GLU A 17 66.26 -46.47 -2.24
CA GLU A 17 64.80 -46.33 -2.49
C GLU A 17 64.29 -44.97 -2.05
N LEU A 18 64.65 -44.52 -0.86
CA LEU A 18 64.26 -43.21 -0.34
C LEU A 18 64.85 -42.07 -1.17
N ASN A 19 66.10 -42.13 -1.58
CA ASN A 19 66.71 -41.11 -2.44
C ASN A 19 66.05 -41.05 -3.83
N ARG A 20 65.64 -42.20 -4.38
CA ARG A 20 64.84 -42.20 -5.63
C ARG A 20 63.46 -41.60 -5.44
N ALA A 21 62.81 -41.92 -4.33
CA ALA A 21 61.51 -41.31 -4.00
C ALA A 21 61.61 -39.78 -3.81
N ILE A 22 62.67 -39.33 -3.09
CA ILE A 22 62.92 -37.87 -2.93
C ILE A 22 63.21 -37.20 -4.28
N LYS A 23 64.00 -37.81 -5.16
CA LYS A 23 64.25 -37.28 -6.50
C LYS A 23 63.02 -37.27 -7.38
N ALA A 24 62.10 -38.26 -7.25
CA ALA A 24 60.86 -38.30 -7.97
C ALA A 24 59.86 -37.20 -7.54
N LEU A 25 59.96 -36.71 -6.31
CA LEU A 25 59.14 -35.59 -5.83
C LEU A 25 59.58 -34.21 -6.42
N GLY A 26 60.75 -34.17 -7.09
CA GLY A 26 61.26 -32.91 -7.68
C GLY A 26 61.66 -31.90 -6.63
N THR A 27 61.67 -30.65 -7.01
CA THR A 27 61.89 -29.53 -6.09
C THR A 27 60.55 -29.08 -5.48
N PRO A 28 60.26 -29.43 -4.22
CA PRO A 28 59.01 -28.99 -3.62
C PRO A 28 58.96 -27.48 -3.54
N ASN A 29 57.83 -26.89 -3.97
CA ASN A 29 57.59 -25.48 -3.80
C ASN A 29 57.21 -25.23 -2.34
N ILE A 30 58.21 -24.88 -1.51
CA ILE A 30 58.03 -24.62 -0.08
C ILE A 30 57.11 -23.41 0.13
N GLY A 31 57.15 -22.40 -0.77
CA GLY A 31 56.25 -21.23 -0.72
C GLY A 31 54.78 -21.56 -0.99
N ALA A 32 54.49 -22.74 -1.60
CA ALA A 32 53.09 -23.14 -1.86
C ALA A 32 52.34 -23.45 -0.56
N ILE A 33 53.01 -23.81 0.52
CA ILE A 33 52.35 -24.07 1.81
C ILE A 33 51.80 -22.75 2.40
N GLU A 34 52.65 -21.73 2.46
CA GLU A 34 52.27 -20.41 2.98
C GLU A 34 51.19 -19.75 2.10
N GLU A 35 51.32 -19.91 0.78
CA GLU A 35 50.31 -19.41 -0.16
C GLU A 35 48.99 -20.13 -0.02
N TYR A 36 49.02 -21.47 0.15
CA TYR A 36 47.81 -22.26 0.40
C TYR A 36 47.12 -21.81 1.69
N ASP A 37 47.85 -21.65 2.78
CA ASP A 37 47.28 -21.24 4.06
C ASP A 37 46.63 -19.84 3.95
N ARG A 38 47.30 -18.93 3.25
CA ARG A 38 46.78 -17.56 3.00
C ARG A 38 45.49 -17.62 2.15
N VAL A 39 45.51 -18.38 1.05
CA VAL A 39 44.34 -18.51 0.15
C VAL A 39 43.23 -19.25 0.83
N ASN A 40 43.51 -20.33 1.54
CA ASN A 40 42.52 -21.11 2.27
C ASN A 40 41.89 -20.30 3.40
N GLY A 41 42.65 -19.54 4.16
CA GLY A 41 42.11 -18.63 5.17
C GLY A 41 41.18 -17.58 4.59
N ARG A 42 41.51 -16.97 3.43
CA ARG A 42 40.64 -16.04 2.72
C ARG A 42 39.39 -16.74 2.17
N TYR A 43 39.54 -17.93 1.62
CA TYR A 43 38.41 -18.71 1.10
C TYR A 43 37.40 -19.06 2.21
N THR A 44 37.90 -19.55 3.35
CA THR A 44 37.06 -19.88 4.51
C THR A 44 36.30 -18.64 4.98
N TYR A 45 37.01 -17.52 5.19
CA TYR A 45 36.38 -16.26 5.60
C TYR A 45 35.29 -15.79 4.64
N LEU A 46 35.55 -15.79 3.33
CA LEU A 46 34.55 -15.40 2.32
C LEU A 46 33.38 -16.38 2.23
N SER A 47 33.64 -17.68 2.43
CA SER A 47 32.61 -18.72 2.47
C SER A 47 31.67 -18.55 3.65
N ASP A 48 32.21 -18.23 4.83
CA ASP A 48 31.43 -17.96 6.03
C ASP A 48 30.58 -16.68 5.85
N GLN A 49 31.19 -15.59 5.35
CA GLN A 49 30.45 -14.37 5.04
C GLN A 49 29.33 -14.60 4.00
N ARG A 50 29.59 -15.40 2.99
CA ARG A 50 28.56 -15.75 2.01
C ARG A 50 27.42 -16.51 2.67
N ALA A 51 27.73 -17.48 3.53
CA ALA A 51 26.71 -18.26 4.24
C ALA A 51 25.83 -17.34 5.13
N ASP A 52 26.43 -16.41 5.85
CA ASP A 52 25.71 -15.42 6.68
C ASP A 52 24.78 -14.56 5.85
N VAL A 53 25.23 -14.05 4.69
CA VAL A 53 24.43 -13.24 3.78
C VAL A 53 23.28 -14.08 3.16
N GLU A 54 23.54 -15.32 2.78
CA GLU A 54 22.51 -16.23 2.25
C GLU A 54 21.44 -16.55 3.31
N GLN A 55 21.84 -16.73 4.57
CA GLN A 55 20.92 -16.91 5.68
C GLN A 55 20.08 -15.66 5.91
N ALA A 56 20.69 -14.47 6.02
CA ALA A 56 19.99 -13.21 6.20
C ALA A 56 19.01 -12.92 5.06
N LYS A 57 19.41 -13.24 3.81
CA LYS A 57 18.50 -13.15 2.64
C LYS A 57 17.30 -14.08 2.80
N GLY A 58 17.51 -15.31 3.26
CA GLY A 58 16.45 -16.29 3.50
C GLY A 58 15.44 -15.81 4.55
N GLU A 59 15.93 -15.27 5.66
CA GLU A 59 15.12 -14.69 6.73
C GLU A 59 14.27 -13.52 6.24
N LEU A 60 14.89 -12.56 5.51
CA LEU A 60 14.19 -11.42 4.93
C LEU A 60 13.13 -11.85 3.92
N THR A 61 13.42 -12.83 3.07
CA THR A 61 12.45 -13.37 2.11
C THR A 61 11.26 -13.99 2.85
N GLY A 62 11.50 -14.74 3.92
CA GLY A 62 10.45 -15.29 4.77
C GLY A 62 9.55 -14.22 5.39
N VAL A 63 10.11 -13.09 5.85
CA VAL A 63 9.36 -11.95 6.36
C VAL A 63 8.51 -11.30 5.26
N ILE A 64 9.07 -11.12 4.06
CA ILE A 64 8.34 -10.57 2.91
C ILE A 64 7.14 -11.45 2.56
N ASP A 65 7.32 -12.76 2.48
CA ASP A 65 6.26 -13.71 2.18
C ASP A 65 5.14 -13.69 3.24
N GLN A 66 5.52 -13.56 4.51
CA GLN A 66 4.56 -13.45 5.61
C GLN A 66 3.76 -12.14 5.51
N LEU A 67 4.43 -11.00 5.29
CA LEU A 67 3.77 -9.71 5.14
C LEU A 67 2.86 -9.70 3.92
N THR A 68 3.29 -10.24 2.80
CA THR A 68 2.48 -10.32 1.58
C THR A 68 1.20 -11.12 1.82
N ARG A 69 1.27 -12.25 2.52
CA ARG A 69 0.08 -13.02 2.90
C ARG A 69 -0.87 -12.21 3.78
N GLN A 70 -0.34 -11.56 4.83
CA GLN A 70 -1.16 -10.73 5.71
C GLN A 70 -1.81 -9.56 4.96
N MET A 71 -1.07 -8.88 4.07
CA MET A 71 -1.62 -7.82 3.22
C MET A 71 -2.74 -8.33 2.34
N THR A 72 -2.58 -9.49 1.72
CA THR A 72 -3.59 -10.13 0.87
C THR A 72 -4.89 -10.41 1.65
N GLU A 73 -4.79 -10.97 2.85
CA GLU A 73 -5.95 -11.27 3.71
C GLU A 73 -6.66 -9.99 4.19
N ILE A 74 -5.88 -8.97 4.62
CA ILE A 74 -6.43 -7.68 5.05
C ILE A 74 -7.12 -7.00 3.88
N PHE A 75 -6.46 -6.95 2.71
CA PHE A 75 -7.02 -6.33 1.51
C PHE A 75 -8.33 -7.00 1.10
N ALA A 76 -8.39 -8.32 0.98
CA ALA A 76 -9.59 -9.04 0.58
C ALA A 76 -10.78 -8.74 1.52
N ARG A 77 -10.52 -8.70 2.84
CA ARG A 77 -11.55 -8.36 3.83
C ARG A 77 -12.01 -6.92 3.70
N GLN A 78 -11.08 -5.98 3.57
CA GLN A 78 -11.40 -4.54 3.47
C GLN A 78 -12.07 -4.21 2.14
N PHE A 79 -11.65 -4.83 1.06
CA PHE A 79 -12.26 -4.69 -0.26
C PHE A 79 -13.73 -5.10 -0.25
N LYS A 80 -14.05 -6.23 0.40
CA LYS A 80 -15.44 -6.67 0.55
C LYS A 80 -16.27 -5.66 1.33
N LEU A 81 -15.78 -5.19 2.48
CA LEU A 81 -16.47 -4.17 3.29
C LEU A 81 -16.69 -2.87 2.50
N LEU A 82 -15.69 -2.45 1.75
CA LEU A 82 -15.80 -1.26 0.90
C LEU A 82 -16.81 -1.45 -0.21
N ASN A 83 -16.82 -2.62 -0.87
CA ASN A 83 -17.74 -2.91 -1.95
C ASN A 83 -19.21 -2.92 -1.46
N ASP A 84 -19.46 -3.55 -0.31
CA ASP A 84 -20.79 -3.57 0.32
C ASP A 84 -21.24 -2.14 0.70
N SER A 85 -20.34 -1.36 1.33
CA SER A 85 -20.59 0.04 1.67
C SER A 85 -20.82 0.91 0.44
N PHE A 86 -20.08 0.69 -0.65
CA PHE A 86 -20.23 1.44 -1.90
C PHE A 86 -21.58 1.17 -2.56
N GLN A 87 -22.02 -0.08 -2.60
CA GLN A 87 -23.33 -0.44 -3.12
C GLN A 87 -24.46 0.24 -2.33
N GLU A 88 -24.38 0.23 -1.01
CA GLU A 88 -25.36 0.86 -0.13
C GLU A 88 -25.38 2.40 -0.30
N THR A 89 -24.20 3.03 -0.27
CA THR A 89 -24.04 4.48 -0.44
C THR A 89 -24.52 4.94 -1.82
N PHE A 90 -24.21 4.18 -2.86
CA PHE A 90 -24.69 4.47 -4.21
C PHE A 90 -26.21 4.41 -4.29
N LEU A 91 -26.82 3.36 -3.74
CA LEU A 91 -28.27 3.19 -3.73
C LEU A 91 -28.98 4.38 -3.05
N GLU A 92 -28.44 4.84 -1.94
CA GLU A 92 -28.97 5.96 -1.17
C GLU A 92 -28.81 7.31 -1.89
N LEU A 93 -27.65 7.59 -2.48
CA LEU A 93 -27.37 8.84 -3.18
C LEU A 93 -28.15 8.95 -4.52
N PHE A 94 -28.17 7.88 -5.31
CA PHE A 94 -28.84 7.87 -6.61
C PHE A 94 -30.36 7.61 -6.51
N GLY A 95 -30.83 7.16 -5.34
CA GLY A 95 -32.24 6.78 -5.16
C GLY A 95 -32.59 5.49 -5.89
N GLY A 96 -31.62 4.60 -6.13
CA GLY A 96 -31.78 3.32 -6.81
C GLY A 96 -30.55 2.94 -7.63
N GLY A 97 -30.68 1.86 -8.42
CA GLY A 97 -29.59 1.36 -9.25
C GLY A 97 -28.69 0.36 -8.53
N LYS A 98 -27.54 0.09 -9.12
CA LYS A 98 -26.53 -0.85 -8.59
C LYS A 98 -25.12 -0.29 -8.79
N ALA A 99 -24.24 -0.56 -7.85
CA ALA A 99 -22.83 -0.25 -7.95
C ALA A 99 -22.01 -1.39 -7.36
N ARG A 100 -20.83 -1.63 -7.93
CA ARG A 100 -19.89 -2.62 -7.43
C ARG A 100 -18.47 -2.31 -7.87
N LEU A 101 -17.52 -2.75 -7.07
CA LEU A 101 -16.12 -2.77 -7.40
C LEU A 101 -15.73 -4.19 -7.81
N GLU A 102 -14.98 -4.32 -8.89
CA GLU A 102 -14.48 -5.60 -9.39
C GLU A 102 -12.97 -5.56 -9.51
N LEU A 103 -12.30 -6.60 -9.06
CA LEU A 103 -10.86 -6.79 -9.28
C LEU A 103 -10.62 -7.27 -10.71
N GLU A 104 -9.64 -6.72 -11.40
CA GLU A 104 -9.27 -7.15 -12.75
C GLU A 104 -8.63 -8.56 -12.75
N ASP A 105 -7.91 -8.91 -11.67
CA ASP A 105 -7.33 -10.24 -11.46
C ASP A 105 -7.49 -10.67 -9.99
N GLU A 106 -8.33 -11.66 -9.75
CA GLU A 106 -8.55 -12.24 -8.42
C GLU A 106 -7.34 -13.03 -7.89
N LYS A 107 -6.36 -13.37 -8.74
CA LYS A 107 -5.16 -14.12 -8.32
C LYS A 107 -4.06 -13.19 -7.84
N ASP A 108 -4.01 -11.97 -8.34
CA ASP A 108 -3.02 -10.95 -7.96
C ASP A 108 -3.70 -9.69 -7.43
N ILE A 109 -4.45 -9.86 -6.36
CA ILE A 109 -5.31 -8.81 -5.78
C ILE A 109 -4.55 -7.57 -5.27
N LEU A 110 -3.24 -7.69 -4.99
CA LEU A 110 -2.43 -6.58 -4.51
C LEU A 110 -1.88 -5.69 -5.64
N ASN A 111 -1.77 -6.21 -6.86
CA ASN A 111 -1.18 -5.49 -7.98
C ASN A 111 -2.16 -5.25 -9.13
N CYS A 112 -3.34 -5.89 -9.12
CA CYS A 112 -4.34 -5.69 -10.16
C CYS A 112 -5.07 -4.35 -10.04
N GLY A 113 -5.68 -3.90 -11.14
CA GLY A 113 -6.60 -2.77 -11.16
C GLY A 113 -7.94 -3.09 -10.51
N ILE A 114 -8.68 -2.03 -10.16
CA ILE A 114 -10.07 -2.11 -9.66
C ILE A 114 -10.98 -1.43 -10.67
N GLU A 115 -11.94 -2.15 -11.20
CA GLU A 115 -12.93 -1.62 -12.10
C GLU A 115 -14.21 -1.20 -11.35
N ILE A 116 -14.69 0.01 -11.62
CA ILE A 116 -15.92 0.53 -11.02
C ILE A 116 -17.08 0.31 -12.00
N LYS A 117 -18.00 -0.59 -11.66
CA LYS A 117 -19.20 -0.88 -12.45
C LYS A 117 -20.43 -0.33 -11.76
N VAL A 118 -21.18 0.48 -12.49
CA VAL A 118 -22.37 1.15 -11.96
C VAL A 118 -23.53 1.09 -12.95
N GLN A 119 -24.72 1.04 -12.40
CA GLN A 119 -25.98 1.09 -13.12
C GLN A 119 -26.88 2.13 -12.46
N PRO A 120 -26.81 3.41 -12.89
CA PRO A 120 -27.76 4.43 -12.44
C PRO A 120 -29.21 4.03 -12.74
N PRO A 121 -30.19 4.56 -11.99
CA PRO A 121 -31.62 4.25 -12.24
C PRO A 121 -32.01 4.50 -13.69
N GLY A 122 -32.71 3.53 -14.29
CA GLY A 122 -33.16 3.62 -15.68
C GLY A 122 -32.09 3.44 -16.75
N LYS A 123 -30.85 3.12 -16.38
CA LYS A 123 -29.72 2.90 -17.31
C LYS A 123 -29.22 1.46 -17.26
N GLN A 124 -28.41 1.08 -18.25
CA GLN A 124 -27.73 -0.22 -18.26
C GLN A 124 -26.44 -0.16 -17.43
N LEU A 125 -25.98 -1.31 -16.97
CA LEU A 125 -24.70 -1.45 -16.27
C LEU A 125 -23.56 -1.01 -17.20
N LYS A 126 -22.72 -0.10 -16.71
CA LYS A 126 -21.56 0.45 -17.44
C LYS A 126 -20.37 0.60 -16.51
N THR A 127 -19.20 0.61 -17.10
CA THR A 127 -17.97 1.06 -16.42
C THR A 127 -18.04 2.58 -16.24
N ILE A 128 -17.44 3.08 -15.17
CA ILE A 128 -17.42 4.53 -14.85
C ILE A 128 -16.91 5.38 -16.02
N THR A 129 -16.01 4.86 -16.84
CA THR A 129 -15.45 5.55 -18.01
C THR A 129 -16.49 5.94 -19.07
N LEU A 130 -17.62 5.22 -19.14
CA LEU A 130 -18.69 5.40 -20.12
C LEU A 130 -19.82 6.31 -19.62
N LEU A 131 -19.70 6.90 -18.44
CA LEU A 131 -20.67 7.81 -17.86
C LEU A 131 -20.42 9.26 -18.30
N SER A 132 -21.45 10.12 -18.17
CA SER A 132 -21.30 11.57 -18.30
C SER A 132 -20.42 12.16 -17.19
N GLY A 133 -19.90 13.38 -17.41
CA GLY A 133 -19.01 14.03 -16.42
C GLY A 133 -19.64 14.17 -15.03
N GLY A 134 -20.89 14.65 -14.97
CA GLY A 134 -21.62 14.79 -13.71
C GLY A 134 -21.91 13.45 -13.03
N GLU A 135 -22.27 12.41 -13.80
CA GLU A 135 -22.45 11.07 -13.24
C GLU A 135 -21.14 10.48 -12.70
N LYS A 136 -20.03 10.67 -13.42
CA LYS A 136 -18.69 10.25 -12.92
C LYS A 136 -18.36 10.93 -11.61
N ALA A 137 -18.56 12.24 -11.51
CA ALA A 137 -18.35 12.99 -10.28
C ALA A 137 -19.22 12.45 -9.13
N PHE A 138 -20.49 12.20 -9.40
CA PHE A 138 -21.41 11.72 -8.36
C PHE A 138 -21.09 10.29 -7.92
N VAL A 139 -20.64 9.42 -8.82
CA VAL A 139 -20.12 8.07 -8.49
C VAL A 139 -18.84 8.16 -7.65
N ALA A 140 -17.93 9.06 -8.00
CA ALA A 140 -16.71 9.28 -7.23
C ALA A 140 -17.02 9.76 -5.80
N ILE A 141 -17.97 10.67 -5.64
CA ILE A 141 -18.48 11.13 -4.34
C ILE A 141 -19.09 9.97 -3.55
N ALA A 142 -19.88 9.10 -4.20
CA ALA A 142 -20.46 7.92 -3.56
C ALA A 142 -19.39 6.97 -3.05
N LEU A 143 -18.35 6.73 -3.84
CA LEU A 143 -17.22 5.90 -3.42
C LEU A 143 -16.45 6.53 -2.25
N TYR A 144 -16.22 7.84 -2.31
CA TYR A 144 -15.56 8.56 -1.23
C TYR A 144 -16.33 8.46 0.10
N PHE A 145 -17.65 8.65 0.07
CA PHE A 145 -18.48 8.48 1.26
C PHE A 145 -18.51 7.02 1.74
N ALA A 146 -18.47 6.05 0.83
CA ALA A 146 -18.35 4.65 1.21
C ALA A 146 -17.05 4.35 1.96
N ILE A 147 -15.94 4.95 1.54
CA ILE A 147 -14.65 4.87 2.24
C ILE A 147 -14.76 5.50 3.64
N LEU A 148 -15.32 6.71 3.75
CA LEU A 148 -15.52 7.37 5.05
C LEU A 148 -16.44 6.57 6.00
N LYS A 149 -17.40 5.83 5.45
CA LYS A 149 -18.31 4.99 6.24
C LYS A 149 -17.57 3.77 6.83
N VAL A 150 -16.67 3.16 6.05
CA VAL A 150 -15.83 2.02 6.48
C VAL A 150 -14.70 2.48 7.41
N HIS A 151 -14.07 3.62 7.07
CA HIS A 151 -12.96 4.21 7.81
C HIS A 151 -13.23 5.69 8.13
N PRO A 152 -14.02 5.96 9.18
CA PRO A 152 -14.34 7.33 9.57
C PRO A 152 -13.07 8.11 9.95
N THR A 153 -12.96 9.34 9.45
CA THR A 153 -11.94 10.31 9.85
C THR A 153 -12.52 11.33 10.83
N PRO A 154 -11.73 11.92 11.73
CA PRO A 154 -12.22 12.95 12.66
C PRO A 154 -12.82 14.15 11.95
N PHE A 155 -12.22 14.57 10.84
CA PHE A 155 -12.70 15.65 9.99
C PHE A 155 -12.39 15.37 8.51
N CYS A 156 -13.12 16.05 7.63
CA CYS A 156 -12.95 15.95 6.19
C CYS A 156 -13.12 17.34 5.57
N VAL A 157 -12.16 17.76 4.74
CA VAL A 157 -12.22 19.02 3.97
C VAL A 157 -12.60 18.70 2.53
N MET A 158 -13.65 19.35 2.03
CA MET A 158 -14.16 19.20 0.68
C MET A 158 -14.17 20.55 -0.02
N ASP A 159 -13.47 20.66 -1.14
CA ASP A 159 -13.32 21.87 -1.91
C ASP A 159 -14.03 21.72 -3.26
N GLU A 160 -15.21 22.34 -3.38
CA GLU A 160 -16.06 22.40 -4.59
C GLU A 160 -16.28 21.05 -5.29
N ILE A 161 -16.31 19.93 -4.54
CA ILE A 161 -16.41 18.59 -5.15
C ILE A 161 -17.73 18.37 -5.89
N GLU A 162 -18.76 19.12 -5.56
CA GLU A 162 -20.08 19.11 -6.19
C GLU A 162 -20.20 20.03 -7.43
N ALA A 163 -19.13 20.68 -7.86
CA ALA A 163 -19.18 21.63 -8.97
C ALA A 163 -19.75 21.07 -10.27
N ALA A 164 -19.48 19.77 -10.54
CA ALA A 164 -19.98 19.08 -11.73
C ALA A 164 -21.39 18.51 -11.60
N LEU A 165 -22.03 18.65 -10.42
CA LEU A 165 -23.38 18.12 -10.16
C LEU A 165 -24.47 19.11 -10.59
N ASP A 166 -25.60 18.57 -11.03
CA ASP A 166 -26.84 19.33 -11.15
C ASP A 166 -27.45 19.64 -9.78
N GLU A 167 -28.38 20.60 -9.71
CA GLU A 167 -28.95 21.09 -8.46
C GLU A 167 -29.65 19.99 -7.64
N ALA A 168 -30.32 19.05 -8.29
CA ALA A 168 -30.98 17.93 -7.61
C ALA A 168 -29.96 17.00 -6.94
N ASN A 169 -28.85 16.74 -7.59
CA ASN A 169 -27.77 15.92 -7.04
C ASN A 169 -26.96 16.64 -5.98
N VAL A 170 -26.80 17.98 -6.06
CA VAL A 170 -26.22 18.81 -4.99
C VAL A 170 -27.02 18.68 -3.70
N VAL A 171 -28.33 18.76 -3.75
CA VAL A 171 -29.20 18.61 -2.57
C VAL A 171 -29.09 17.18 -2.00
N ARG A 172 -29.04 16.14 -2.84
CA ARG A 172 -28.86 14.76 -2.38
C ARG A 172 -27.50 14.57 -1.69
N TYR A 173 -26.44 15.09 -2.29
CA TYR A 173 -25.10 15.11 -1.73
C TYR A 173 -25.07 15.75 -0.35
N ALA A 174 -25.60 16.98 -0.23
CA ALA A 174 -25.57 17.76 1.01
C ALA A 174 -26.36 17.05 2.14
N ARG A 175 -27.56 16.55 1.84
CA ARG A 175 -28.36 15.77 2.80
C ARG A 175 -27.69 14.49 3.24
N TYR A 176 -27.03 13.78 2.30
CA TYR A 176 -26.29 12.58 2.63
C TYR A 176 -25.13 12.89 3.57
N MET A 177 -24.35 13.93 3.26
CA MET A 177 -23.23 14.38 4.07
C MET A 177 -23.69 14.74 5.49
N ARG A 178 -24.78 15.53 5.63
CA ARG A 178 -25.37 15.87 6.93
C ARG A 178 -25.73 14.63 7.75
N ARG A 179 -26.27 13.59 7.11
CA ARG A 179 -26.65 12.34 7.78
C ARG A 179 -25.45 11.57 8.35
N ILE A 180 -24.31 11.59 7.66
CA ILE A 180 -23.10 10.89 8.09
C ILE A 180 -22.17 11.73 8.98
N ALA A 181 -22.49 13.01 9.18
CA ALA A 181 -21.69 13.96 9.95
C ALA A 181 -21.56 13.63 11.46
N GLY A 182 -22.32 12.66 11.98
CA GLY A 182 -22.24 12.27 13.39
C GLY A 182 -20.89 11.69 13.85
N LYS A 183 -20.05 11.20 12.92
CA LYS A 183 -18.74 10.61 13.22
C LYS A 183 -17.57 11.40 12.61
N THR A 184 -17.84 12.27 11.65
CA THR A 184 -16.83 13.03 10.91
C THR A 184 -17.31 14.49 10.82
N GLN A 185 -16.47 15.46 11.20
CA GLN A 185 -16.73 16.87 10.96
C GLN A 185 -16.46 17.20 9.48
N PHE A 186 -17.44 17.74 8.76
CA PHE A 186 -17.27 18.20 7.40
C PHE A 186 -16.95 19.69 7.36
N ILE A 187 -15.90 20.07 6.65
CA ILE A 187 -15.53 21.43 6.32
C ILE A 187 -15.64 21.54 4.80
N VAL A 188 -16.65 22.29 4.32
CA VAL A 188 -16.99 22.35 2.91
C VAL A 188 -16.79 23.74 2.36
N ILE A 189 -15.97 23.85 1.32
CA ILE A 189 -15.82 25.08 0.53
C ILE A 189 -16.80 24.94 -0.64
N THR A 190 -17.75 25.86 -0.73
CA THR A 190 -18.82 25.78 -1.73
C THR A 190 -19.37 27.17 -2.09
N HIS A 191 -19.89 27.28 -3.29
CA HIS A 191 -20.73 28.39 -3.73
C HIS A 191 -22.18 27.95 -4.02
N ARG A 192 -22.49 26.68 -3.75
CA ARG A 192 -23.82 26.08 -4.03
C ARG A 192 -24.77 26.28 -2.86
N ARG A 193 -25.94 26.90 -3.13
CA ARG A 193 -26.97 27.14 -2.13
C ARG A 193 -27.46 25.86 -1.46
N GLY A 194 -27.71 24.81 -2.23
CA GLY A 194 -28.18 23.53 -1.69
C GLY A 194 -27.21 22.88 -0.69
N THR A 195 -25.89 23.11 -0.82
CA THR A 195 -24.91 22.68 0.18
C THR A 195 -24.93 23.59 1.42
N MET A 196 -25.05 24.90 1.23
CA MET A 196 -25.10 25.88 2.33
C MET A 196 -26.31 25.68 3.25
N GLU A 197 -27.47 25.34 2.69
CA GLU A 197 -28.72 25.11 3.43
C GLU A 197 -28.65 23.92 4.41
N GLU A 198 -27.78 22.96 4.15
CA GLU A 198 -27.59 21.79 5.02
C GLU A 198 -26.45 21.95 6.03
N ALA A 199 -25.77 23.11 6.06
CA ALA A 199 -24.69 23.39 7.01
C ALA A 199 -25.25 23.79 8.39
N ASP A 200 -24.49 23.51 9.45
CA ASP A 200 -24.78 24.00 10.81
C ASP A 200 -24.24 25.43 11.01
N VAL A 201 -23.07 25.71 10.43
CA VAL A 201 -22.38 27.01 10.54
C VAL A 201 -21.85 27.41 9.17
N LEU A 202 -22.06 28.66 8.81
CA LEU A 202 -21.53 29.29 7.60
C LEU A 202 -20.40 30.27 7.94
N TYR A 203 -19.28 30.11 7.21
CA TYR A 203 -18.16 31.03 7.23
C TYR A 203 -18.10 31.79 5.89
N GLY A 204 -18.47 33.06 5.87
CA GLY A 204 -18.30 33.94 4.72
C GLY A 204 -16.88 34.52 4.73
N VAL A 205 -16.17 34.41 3.64
CA VAL A 205 -14.85 35.02 3.45
C VAL A 205 -15.04 36.24 2.54
N THR A 206 -14.76 37.45 3.02
CA THR A 206 -14.88 38.68 2.27
C THR A 206 -13.59 39.49 2.32
N MET A 207 -13.42 40.45 1.40
CA MET A 207 -12.28 41.34 1.33
C MET A 207 -12.80 42.77 1.36
N GLN A 208 -12.80 43.38 2.54
CA GLN A 208 -13.17 44.80 2.72
C GLN A 208 -12.02 45.73 2.36
N GLU A 209 -10.81 45.36 2.70
CA GLU A 209 -9.58 46.05 2.32
C GLU A 209 -8.80 45.19 1.34
N ARG A 210 -8.20 45.81 0.33
CA ARG A 210 -7.49 45.11 -0.73
C ARG A 210 -6.34 44.27 -0.16
N GLY A 211 -6.38 42.94 -0.35
CA GLY A 211 -5.37 42.00 0.13
C GLY A 211 -5.58 41.50 1.56
N VAL A 212 -6.64 41.96 2.27
CA VAL A 212 -6.95 41.51 3.64
C VAL A 212 -8.29 40.77 3.68
N SER A 213 -8.26 39.45 3.92
CA SER A 213 -9.46 38.62 4.07
C SER A 213 -10.06 38.80 5.48
N ARG A 214 -11.39 38.92 5.53
CA ARG A 214 -12.16 38.98 6.77
C ARG A 214 -13.17 37.83 6.80
N ILE A 215 -13.27 37.14 7.94
CA ILE A 215 -14.19 36.05 8.15
C ILE A 215 -15.44 36.54 8.86
N LEU A 216 -16.59 36.21 8.31
CA LEU A 216 -17.92 36.41 8.91
C LEU A 216 -18.48 35.06 9.29
N THR A 217 -18.97 34.88 10.52
CA THR A 217 -19.52 33.60 10.99
C THR A 217 -21.03 33.76 11.22
N ILE A 218 -21.81 32.83 10.70
CA ILE A 218 -23.25 32.74 10.88
C ILE A 218 -23.57 31.33 11.36
N ASN A 219 -24.11 31.21 12.58
CA ASN A 219 -24.64 29.95 13.10
C ASN A 219 -26.12 29.84 12.71
N LEU A 220 -26.45 28.96 11.78
CA LEU A 220 -27.82 28.83 11.25
C LEU A 220 -28.79 28.26 12.30
N ASN A 221 -28.31 27.36 13.18
CA ASN A 221 -29.14 26.80 14.23
C ASN A 221 -29.57 27.85 15.29
N ASP A 222 -28.69 28.80 15.61
CA ASP A 222 -29.00 29.85 16.57
C ASP A 222 -29.91 30.92 15.93
N MET A 223 -29.69 31.28 14.64
CA MET A 223 -30.59 32.17 13.91
C MET A 223 -31.99 31.56 13.76
N ALA A 224 -32.11 30.27 13.48
CA ALA A 224 -33.43 29.61 13.36
C ALA A 224 -34.20 29.66 14.68
N LYS A 225 -33.53 29.56 15.84
CA LYS A 225 -34.14 29.71 17.17
C LYS A 225 -34.58 31.14 17.46
N GLU A 226 -33.72 32.14 17.15
CA GLU A 226 -34.02 33.57 17.32
C GLU A 226 -35.20 34.03 16.47
N LEU A 227 -35.30 33.53 15.25
CA LEU A 227 -36.37 33.90 14.30
C LEU A 227 -37.63 33.05 14.41
N ASN A 228 -37.68 32.05 15.32
CA ASN A 228 -38.80 31.11 15.46
C ASN A 228 -39.18 30.39 14.15
N ILE A 229 -38.20 30.17 13.26
CA ILE A 229 -38.39 29.44 11.98
C ILE A 229 -38.09 27.94 12.25
N LYS A 230 -39.06 27.08 11.85
CA LYS A 230 -38.93 25.63 11.88
C LYS A 230 -38.33 25.11 10.60
#